data_f554ff03069829aa4f453b5a91b35660
#
_entry.id   f554ff03069829aa4f453b5a91b35660
#
_cell.length_a   1.000
_cell.length_b   1.000
_cell.length_c   1.000
_cell.angle_alpha   90.00
_cell.angle_beta   90.00
_cell.angle_gamma   90.00
#
_symmetry.space_group_name_H-M   'P 1'
#
loop_
_entity.id
_entity.type
_entity.pdbx_description
1 polymer ?
#
loop_
_entity_poly.entity_id
_entity_poly.type
_entity_poly.pdbx_seq_one_letter_code
_entity_poly.pdbx_strand_id
1 'polypeptide(L)'
;MEESFSLQKLVHDIKTSGIQVQSWKDFEALIYRLAKVQDTRCYRNVESSPDVQLSNGFGLEAKLIGSPTRDINLNSAAPDPKTFYVIAYCPRRTIRDIAIVSGANFFSPEIEEIETTNTSLRDLSNKLLRYRTRIMWQLKSPFVTWGMGHYVVDEFGVKKLLA
;
A
#
# COMPACT_ATOMS: atom_id res chain seq x y z
N MET A 1 -2.60 13.28 25.47
CA MET A 1 -3.18 12.16 24.68
C MET A 1 -2.52 12.19 23.30
N GLU A 2 -1.77 11.17 22.95
CA GLU A 2 -1.29 11.06 21.57
C GLU A 2 -2.53 10.82 20.69
N GLU A 3 -2.79 11.73 19.75
CA GLU A 3 -3.83 11.51 18.75
C GLU A 3 -3.45 10.27 17.94
N SER A 4 -4.33 9.30 17.89
CA SER A 4 -4.10 8.09 17.07
C SER A 4 -4.04 8.49 15.60
N PHE A 5 -3.11 7.92 14.84
CA PHE A 5 -2.99 8.15 13.41
C PHE A 5 -4.32 7.89 12.68
N SER A 6 -4.79 8.85 11.91
CA SER A 6 -6.07 8.78 11.21
C SER A 6 -5.88 8.55 9.71
N LEU A 7 -6.32 7.41 9.21
CA LEU A 7 -6.35 7.09 7.78
C LEU A 7 -7.30 8.01 7.01
N GLN A 8 -8.42 8.39 7.60
CA GLN A 8 -9.40 9.31 7.01
C GLN A 8 -8.77 10.70 6.80
N LYS A 9 -8.03 11.18 7.80
CA LYS A 9 -7.30 12.43 7.69
C LYS A 9 -6.22 12.33 6.62
N LEU A 10 -5.49 11.21 6.53
CA LEU A 10 -4.49 11.00 5.48
C LEU A 10 -5.11 11.10 4.08
N VAL A 11 -6.25 10.43 3.84
CA VAL A 11 -6.97 10.51 2.55
C VAL A 11 -7.40 11.94 2.25
N HIS A 12 -7.97 12.64 3.23
CA HIS A 12 -8.35 14.04 3.07
C HIS A 12 -7.17 14.92 2.69
N ASP A 13 -6.06 14.80 3.40
CA ASP A 13 -4.85 15.59 3.20
C ASP A 13 -4.21 15.31 1.83
N ILE A 14 -4.21 14.05 1.37
CA ILE A 14 -3.76 13.70 0.01
C ILE A 14 -4.64 14.41 -1.04
N LYS A 15 -5.96 14.30 -0.89
CA LYS A 15 -6.92 14.88 -1.82
C LYS A 15 -6.81 16.40 -1.91
N THR A 16 -6.62 17.06 -0.77
CA THR A 16 -6.58 18.54 -0.68
C THR A 16 -5.18 19.09 -0.93
N SER A 17 -4.15 18.26 -1.02
CA SER A 17 -2.77 18.71 -1.24
C SER A 17 -2.57 19.48 -2.55
N GLY A 18 -3.41 19.23 -3.56
CA GLY A 18 -3.28 19.81 -4.90
C GLY A 18 -1.99 19.43 -5.64
N ILE A 19 -1.22 18.47 -5.11
CA ILE A 19 0.09 18.11 -5.65
C ILE A 19 -0.08 17.24 -6.89
N GLN A 20 0.59 17.64 -7.97
CA GLN A 20 0.77 16.78 -9.12
C GLN A 20 1.84 15.74 -8.84
N VAL A 21 1.50 14.47 -9.05
CA VAL A 21 2.38 13.35 -8.83
C VAL A 21 2.98 12.93 -10.17
N GLN A 22 4.29 13.11 -10.33
CA GLN A 22 5.00 12.79 -11.56
C GLN A 22 5.44 11.32 -11.61
N SER A 23 5.71 10.74 -10.45
CA SER A 23 6.22 9.39 -10.29
C SER A 23 5.72 8.74 -9.00
N TRP A 24 5.91 7.42 -8.90
CA TRP A 24 5.64 6.70 -7.65
C TRP A 24 6.49 7.22 -6.48
N LYS A 25 7.73 7.67 -6.74
CA LYS A 25 8.61 8.28 -5.70
C LYS A 25 8.04 9.57 -5.13
N ASP A 26 7.39 10.39 -5.97
CA ASP A 26 6.73 11.61 -5.50
C ASP A 26 5.53 11.27 -4.62
N PHE A 27 4.80 10.21 -4.95
CA PHE A 27 3.68 9.76 -4.15
C PHE A 27 4.13 9.21 -2.79
N GLU A 28 5.17 8.38 -2.75
CA GLU A 28 5.78 7.93 -1.49
C GLU A 28 6.24 9.10 -0.63
N ALA A 29 6.91 10.09 -1.23
CA ALA A 29 7.36 11.28 -0.52
C ALA A 29 6.19 12.11 0.03
N LEU A 30 5.08 12.20 -0.72
CA LEU A 30 3.85 12.84 -0.26
C LEU A 30 3.27 12.12 0.95
N ILE A 31 3.11 10.79 0.86
CA ILE A 31 2.58 9.97 1.96
C ILE A 31 3.43 10.15 3.22
N TYR A 32 4.75 10.06 3.09
CA TYR A 32 5.65 10.26 4.24
C TYR A 32 5.48 11.63 4.86
N ARG A 33 5.44 12.70 4.05
CA ARG A 33 5.29 14.07 4.56
C ARG A 33 3.96 14.25 5.31
N LEU A 34 2.86 13.73 4.78
CA LEU A 34 1.56 13.82 5.42
C LEU A 34 1.46 12.95 6.67
N ALA A 35 2.06 11.76 6.64
CA ALA A 35 2.17 10.91 7.83
C ALA A 35 2.95 11.61 8.94
N LYS A 36 4.04 12.30 8.60
CA LYS A 36 4.90 13.03 9.55
C LYS A 36 4.17 14.15 10.29
N VAL A 37 3.14 14.74 9.68
CA VAL A 37 2.28 15.74 10.33
C VAL A 37 1.44 15.13 11.46
N GLN A 38 0.99 13.88 11.28
CA GLN A 38 0.17 13.17 12.28
C GLN A 38 1.01 12.37 13.27
N ASP A 39 2.13 11.84 12.83
CA ASP A 39 3.04 11.00 13.62
C ASP A 39 4.47 11.49 13.45
N THR A 40 4.93 12.35 14.34
CA THR A 40 6.27 12.94 14.28
C THR A 40 7.39 11.92 14.45
N ARG A 41 7.10 10.72 14.97
CA ARG A 41 8.07 9.63 15.16
C ARG A 41 8.12 8.66 14.00
N CYS A 42 7.21 8.76 13.02
CA CYS A 42 7.27 7.90 11.84
C CYS A 42 8.58 8.12 11.06
N TYR A 43 9.01 7.10 10.36
CA TYR A 43 10.20 7.18 9.52
C TYR A 43 9.97 6.53 8.16
N ARG A 44 10.76 6.95 7.17
CA ARG A 44 10.72 6.43 5.81
C ARG A 44 11.69 5.27 5.65
N ASN A 45 11.24 4.18 5.05
CA ASN A 45 12.10 3.13 4.55
C ASN A 45 12.47 3.43 3.09
N VAL A 46 13.74 3.26 2.75
CA VAL A 46 14.24 3.58 1.40
C VAL A 46 14.39 2.32 0.55
N GLU A 47 14.64 1.18 1.17
CA GLU A 47 14.98 -0.08 0.49
C GLU A 47 14.05 -1.25 0.83
N SER A 48 13.06 -1.03 1.69
CA SER A 48 12.16 -2.09 2.15
C SER A 48 10.72 -1.61 2.29
N SER A 49 9.78 -2.55 2.24
CA SER A 49 8.37 -2.33 2.59
C SER A 49 8.20 -2.43 4.11
N PRO A 50 7.31 -1.64 4.71
CA PRO A 50 6.51 -0.58 4.08
C PRO A 50 7.32 0.69 3.81
N ASP A 51 6.84 1.54 2.90
CA ASP A 51 7.51 2.82 2.56
C ASP A 51 7.62 3.77 3.76
N VAL A 52 6.62 3.75 4.63
CA VAL A 52 6.59 4.53 5.87
C VAL A 52 6.23 3.64 7.03
N GLN A 53 7.06 3.66 8.07
CA GLN A 53 6.79 2.99 9.35
C GLN A 53 6.23 3.99 10.34
N LEU A 54 5.02 3.72 10.87
CA LEU A 54 4.38 4.52 11.90
C LEU A 54 4.87 4.11 13.30
N SER A 55 4.79 5.05 14.24
CA SER A 55 5.24 4.80 15.63
C SER A 55 4.38 3.78 16.38
N ASN A 56 3.15 3.54 15.92
CA ASN A 56 2.24 2.54 16.48
C ASN A 56 2.49 1.10 15.97
N GLY A 57 3.54 0.89 15.17
CA GLY A 57 3.91 -0.40 14.62
C GLY A 57 3.25 -0.78 13.29
N PHE A 58 2.34 0.06 12.76
CA PHE A 58 1.77 -0.12 11.43
C PHE A 58 2.63 0.55 10.35
N GLY A 59 2.53 0.06 9.14
CA GLY A 59 3.19 0.61 7.97
C GLY A 59 2.22 1.20 6.97
N LEU A 60 2.72 2.11 6.12
CA LEU A 60 2.03 2.60 4.94
C LEU A 60 2.86 2.24 3.70
N GLU A 61 2.22 1.61 2.74
CA GLU A 61 2.82 1.26 1.44
C GLU A 61 2.08 2.01 0.34
N ALA A 62 2.78 2.84 -0.39
CA ALA A 62 2.22 3.67 -1.45
C ALA A 62 2.13 2.92 -2.77
N LYS A 63 0.98 2.97 -3.42
CA LYS A 63 0.77 2.38 -4.76
C LYS A 63 0.10 3.39 -5.67
N LEU A 64 0.73 3.64 -6.82
CA LEU A 64 0.22 4.59 -7.81
C LEU A 64 -0.20 3.83 -9.07
N ILE A 65 -1.43 4.06 -9.52
CA ILE A 65 -1.95 3.49 -10.76
C ILE A 65 -2.41 4.61 -11.70
N GLY A 66 -2.04 4.49 -12.97
CA GLY A 66 -2.39 5.47 -14.00
C GLY A 66 -3.68 5.16 -14.74
N SER A 67 -4.14 3.92 -14.68
CA SER A 67 -5.39 3.45 -15.28
C SER A 67 -6.06 2.44 -14.36
N PRO A 68 -7.40 2.28 -14.41
CA PRO A 68 -8.06 1.20 -13.69
C PRO A 68 -7.52 -0.14 -14.18
N THR A 69 -6.85 -0.86 -13.29
CA THR A 69 -6.31 -2.19 -13.54
C THR A 69 -7.03 -3.20 -12.68
N ARG A 70 -7.04 -4.46 -13.09
CA ARG A 70 -7.60 -5.53 -12.26
C ARG A 70 -6.76 -5.77 -11.01
N ASP A 71 -5.45 -5.69 -11.18
CA ASP A 71 -4.50 -6.13 -10.17
C ASP A 71 -3.41 -5.08 -9.95
N ILE A 72 -3.00 -4.93 -8.70
CA ILE A 72 -1.94 -4.05 -8.27
C ILE A 72 -0.78 -4.90 -7.77
N ASN A 73 0.37 -4.75 -8.38
CA ASN A 73 1.55 -5.54 -8.02
C ASN A 73 2.10 -5.14 -6.65
N LEU A 74 2.27 -6.15 -5.79
CA LEU A 74 3.02 -6.05 -4.53
C LEU A 74 4.45 -6.59 -4.67
N ASN A 75 4.82 -6.97 -5.90
CA ASN A 75 6.08 -7.65 -6.19
C ASN A 75 6.19 -9.00 -5.44
N SER A 76 7.34 -9.28 -4.83
CA SER A 76 7.58 -10.56 -4.16
C SER A 76 7.27 -10.55 -2.66
N ALA A 77 6.77 -9.45 -2.13
CA ALA A 77 6.37 -9.37 -0.73
C ALA A 77 4.90 -9.74 -0.56
N ALA A 78 4.61 -10.70 0.31
CA ALA A 78 3.23 -11.02 0.69
C ALA A 78 2.55 -9.83 1.38
N PRO A 79 1.22 -9.73 1.32
CA PRO A 79 0.50 -8.73 2.09
C PRO A 79 0.81 -8.86 3.59
N ASP A 80 1.27 -7.78 4.19
CA ASP A 80 1.58 -7.73 5.62
C ASP A 80 0.35 -7.24 6.40
N PRO A 81 -0.14 -7.98 7.40
CA PRO A 81 -1.32 -7.59 8.18
C PRO A 81 -1.17 -6.28 8.93
N LYS A 82 0.05 -5.83 9.17
CA LYS A 82 0.33 -4.53 9.81
C LYS A 82 0.60 -3.40 8.81
N THR A 83 0.35 -3.61 7.54
CA THR A 83 0.57 -2.59 6.50
C THR A 83 -0.75 -2.15 5.87
N PHE A 84 -0.93 -0.84 5.76
CA PHE A 84 -1.99 -0.22 4.97
C PHE A 84 -1.46 0.16 3.60
N TYR A 85 -2.08 -0.36 2.56
CA TYR A 85 -1.76 -0.05 1.17
C TYR A 85 -2.53 1.19 0.74
N VAL A 86 -1.83 2.29 0.56
CA VAL A 86 -2.40 3.57 0.11
C VAL A 86 -2.34 3.62 -1.41
N ILE A 87 -3.48 3.39 -2.06
CA ILE A 87 -3.57 3.25 -3.50
C ILE A 87 -4.19 4.51 -4.09
N ALA A 88 -3.45 5.21 -4.95
CA ALA A 88 -3.95 6.37 -5.67
C ALA A 88 -4.17 6.07 -7.14
N TYR A 89 -5.38 6.37 -7.63
CA TYR A 89 -5.67 6.43 -9.05
C TYR A 89 -5.31 7.82 -9.57
N CYS A 90 -4.29 7.87 -10.42
CA CYS A 90 -3.64 9.11 -10.84
C CYS A 90 -3.54 9.20 -12.38
N PRO A 91 -4.68 9.35 -13.10
CA PRO A 91 -4.64 9.55 -14.53
C PRO A 91 -4.05 10.93 -14.84
N ARG A 92 -3.16 10.99 -15.83
CA ARG A 92 -2.56 12.26 -16.28
C ARG A 92 -1.91 13.07 -15.15
N ARG A 93 -1.26 12.37 -14.18
CA ARG A 93 -0.53 12.97 -13.05
C ARG A 93 -1.39 13.70 -12.01
N THR A 94 -2.70 13.53 -12.05
CA THR A 94 -3.62 14.10 -11.08
C THR A 94 -4.28 13.00 -10.28
N ILE A 95 -4.18 13.06 -8.97
CA ILE A 95 -4.86 12.09 -8.07
C ILE A 95 -6.36 12.33 -8.16
N ARG A 96 -7.09 11.34 -8.67
CA ARG A 96 -8.55 11.38 -8.77
C ARG A 96 -9.21 10.71 -7.60
N ASP A 97 -8.74 9.51 -7.29
CA ASP A 97 -9.34 8.67 -6.27
C ASP A 97 -8.27 8.01 -5.42
N ILE A 98 -8.60 7.71 -4.17
CA ILE A 98 -7.70 7.09 -3.21
C ILE A 98 -8.46 5.96 -2.53
N ALA A 99 -7.79 4.83 -2.37
CA ALA A 99 -8.26 3.75 -1.53
C ALA A 99 -7.15 3.36 -0.55
N ILE A 100 -7.52 3.06 0.69
CA ILE A 100 -6.62 2.47 1.67
C ILE A 100 -7.15 1.08 1.99
N VAL A 101 -6.28 0.10 1.83
CA VAL A 101 -6.59 -1.32 2.04
C VAL A 101 -5.69 -1.87 3.13
N SER A 102 -6.25 -2.44 4.17
CA SER A 102 -5.48 -3.12 5.21
C SER A 102 -4.96 -4.47 4.70
N GLY A 103 -3.68 -4.73 4.92
CA GLY A 103 -3.09 -6.04 4.66
C GLY A 103 -3.69 -7.16 5.51
N ALA A 104 -4.27 -6.83 6.66
CA ALA A 104 -4.99 -7.78 7.51
C ALA A 104 -6.16 -8.47 6.79
N ASN A 105 -6.78 -7.80 5.80
CA ASN A 105 -7.87 -8.38 4.99
C ASN A 105 -7.43 -9.55 4.11
N PHE A 106 -6.14 -9.72 3.92
CA PHE A 106 -5.56 -10.74 3.04
C PHE A 106 -4.77 -11.79 3.82
N PHE A 107 -4.70 -11.64 5.14
CA PHE A 107 -3.97 -12.59 5.98
C PHE A 107 -4.76 -13.89 6.13
N SER A 108 -4.10 -15.00 5.84
CA SER A 108 -4.62 -16.33 6.09
C SER A 108 -3.44 -17.32 6.27
N PRO A 109 -3.65 -18.50 6.90
CA PRO A 109 -2.63 -19.54 7.01
C PRO A 109 -2.06 -19.98 5.66
N GLU A 110 -2.90 -19.99 4.62
CA GLU A 110 -2.50 -20.36 3.26
C GLU A 110 -1.48 -19.36 2.67
N ILE A 111 -1.63 -18.06 2.99
CA ILE A 111 -0.66 -17.03 2.58
C ILE A 111 0.69 -17.27 3.24
N GLU A 112 0.73 -17.62 4.52
CA GLU A 112 1.97 -17.98 5.20
C GLU A 112 2.65 -19.21 4.57
N GLU A 113 1.87 -20.22 4.22
CA GLU A 113 2.40 -21.43 3.56
C GLU A 113 2.97 -21.10 2.18
N ILE A 114 2.26 -20.29 1.39
CA ILE A 114 2.73 -19.84 0.09
C ILE A 114 4.00 -19.01 0.22
N GLU A 115 4.09 -18.12 1.19
CA GLU A 115 5.28 -17.27 1.39
C GLU A 115 6.49 -18.10 1.83
N THR A 116 6.29 -19.11 2.68
CA THR A 116 7.34 -20.07 3.07
C THR A 116 7.85 -20.82 1.85
N THR A 117 6.95 -21.30 0.99
CA THR A 117 7.30 -21.98 -0.26
C THR A 117 8.03 -21.04 -1.22
N ASN A 118 7.58 -19.80 -1.36
CA ASN A 118 8.21 -18.78 -2.19
C ASN A 118 9.64 -18.48 -1.75
N THR A 119 9.88 -18.40 -0.43
CA THR A 119 11.21 -18.21 0.13
C THR A 119 12.13 -19.39 -0.22
N SER A 120 11.65 -20.62 -0.08
CA SER A 120 12.38 -21.83 -0.44
C SER A 120 12.72 -21.90 -1.93
N LEU A 121 11.78 -21.53 -2.80
CA LEU A 121 11.99 -21.45 -4.25
C LEU A 121 13.04 -20.39 -4.61
N ARG A 122 13.00 -19.24 -3.95
CA ARG A 122 13.96 -18.16 -4.17
C ARG A 122 15.39 -18.59 -3.77
N ASP A 123 15.52 -19.28 -2.64
CA ASP A 123 16.80 -19.78 -2.17
C ASP A 123 17.37 -20.84 -3.11
N LEU A 124 16.52 -21.75 -3.59
CA LEU A 124 16.91 -22.76 -4.57
C LEU A 124 17.31 -22.14 -5.91
N SER A 125 16.55 -21.17 -6.40
CA SER A 125 16.87 -20.40 -7.62
C SER A 125 18.21 -19.70 -7.52
N ASN A 126 18.51 -19.08 -6.38
CA ASN A 126 19.78 -18.41 -6.15
C ASN A 126 20.98 -19.37 -6.18
N LYS A 127 20.82 -20.58 -5.63
CA LYS A 127 21.84 -21.64 -5.70
C LYS A 127 22.14 -22.09 -7.12
N LEU A 128 21.12 -22.11 -7.97
CA LEU A 128 21.29 -22.54 -9.37
C LEU A 128 21.91 -21.46 -10.27
N LEU A 129 21.96 -20.19 -9.83
CA LEU A 129 22.50 -19.03 -10.57
C LEU A 129 21.89 -18.76 -11.96
N ARG A 130 21.07 -19.65 -12.47
CA ARG A 130 20.51 -19.63 -13.85
C ARG A 130 19.06 -19.19 -13.91
N TYR A 131 18.32 -19.35 -12.81
CA TYR A 131 16.88 -19.12 -12.76
C TYR A 131 16.54 -18.18 -11.61
N ARG A 132 15.61 -17.29 -11.88
CA ARG A 132 14.98 -16.46 -10.84
C ARG A 132 13.50 -16.81 -10.80
N THR A 133 13.15 -17.73 -9.95
CA THR A 133 11.75 -18.11 -9.71
C THR A 133 11.27 -17.47 -8.43
N ARG A 134 10.14 -16.79 -8.51
CA ARG A 134 9.47 -16.18 -7.36
C ARG A 134 7.98 -16.05 -7.64
N ILE A 135 7.19 -16.18 -6.60
CA ILE A 135 5.77 -15.87 -6.64
C ILE A 135 5.62 -14.36 -6.53
N MET A 136 4.81 -13.77 -7.41
CA MET A 136 4.48 -12.36 -7.39
C MET A 136 3.09 -12.19 -6.79
N TRP A 137 2.99 -11.31 -5.81
CA TRP A 137 1.74 -11.00 -5.15
C TRP A 137 1.02 -9.85 -5.83
N GLN A 138 -0.30 -9.95 -5.90
CA GLN A 138 -1.15 -8.92 -6.50
C GLN A 138 -2.39 -8.71 -5.64
N LEU A 139 -2.76 -7.43 -5.44
CA LEU A 139 -4.04 -7.03 -4.86
C LEU A 139 -5.02 -6.72 -5.97
N LYS A 140 -6.29 -7.12 -5.81
CA LYS A 140 -7.35 -6.63 -6.68
C LYS A 140 -7.51 -5.13 -6.53
N SER A 141 -7.58 -4.43 -7.66
CA SER A 141 -7.80 -2.99 -7.65
C SER A 141 -9.20 -2.65 -7.12
N PRO A 142 -9.34 -1.87 -6.07
CA PRO A 142 -10.63 -1.47 -5.54
C PRO A 142 -11.42 -0.60 -6.52
N PHE A 143 -10.75 0.14 -7.39
CA PHE A 143 -11.40 1.03 -8.35
C PHE A 143 -12.17 0.30 -9.45
N VAL A 144 -11.78 -0.95 -9.75
CA VAL A 144 -12.49 -1.78 -10.73
C VAL A 144 -13.71 -2.45 -10.11
N THR A 145 -13.62 -2.87 -8.85
CA THR A 145 -14.67 -3.66 -8.17
C THR A 145 -15.70 -2.80 -7.45
N TRP A 146 -15.30 -1.63 -6.95
CA TRP A 146 -16.13 -0.78 -6.10
C TRP A 146 -16.51 0.56 -6.74
N GLY A 147 -16.11 0.77 -7.99
CA GLY A 147 -16.28 2.04 -8.70
C GLY A 147 -15.27 3.09 -8.25
N MET A 148 -15.48 4.32 -8.73
CA MET A 148 -14.62 5.46 -8.40
C MET A 148 -15.03 6.08 -7.06
N GLY A 149 -14.04 6.51 -6.29
CA GLY A 149 -14.25 7.15 -4.99
C GLY A 149 -13.13 6.92 -4.00
N HIS A 150 -13.30 7.44 -2.80
CA HIS A 150 -12.35 7.27 -1.72
C HIS A 150 -12.86 6.19 -0.76
N TYR A 151 -12.02 5.21 -0.49
CA TYR A 151 -12.36 4.08 0.34
C TYR A 151 -11.27 3.80 1.37
N VAL A 152 -11.67 3.34 2.54
CA VAL A 152 -10.81 2.67 3.51
C VAL A 152 -11.32 1.25 3.67
N VAL A 153 -10.42 0.28 3.50
CA VAL A 153 -10.70 -1.14 3.69
C VAL A 153 -9.77 -1.66 4.77
N ASP A 154 -10.31 -1.87 5.92
CA ASP A 154 -9.62 -2.44 7.06
C ASP A 154 -10.22 -3.81 7.44
N GLU A 155 -9.80 -4.39 8.52
CA GLU A 155 -10.31 -5.66 9.04
C GLU A 155 -11.81 -5.63 9.38
N PHE A 156 -12.43 -4.45 9.47
CA PHE A 156 -13.86 -4.26 9.74
C PHE A 156 -14.69 -4.07 8.46
N GLY A 157 -14.04 -4.01 7.30
CA GLY A 157 -14.70 -3.91 6.01
C GLY A 157 -14.45 -2.61 5.26
N VAL A 158 -15.20 -2.43 4.17
CA VAL A 158 -15.06 -1.27 3.27
C VAL A 158 -15.86 -0.10 3.78
N LYS A 159 -15.19 1.04 3.98
CA LYS A 159 -15.86 2.31 4.28
C LYS A 159 -15.62 3.30 3.15
N LYS A 160 -16.68 3.72 2.49
CA LYS A 160 -16.59 4.83 1.53
C LYS A 160 -16.43 6.13 2.32
N LEU A 161 -15.40 6.88 1.99
CA LEU A 161 -15.21 8.20 2.57
C LEU A 161 -16.04 9.21 1.77
N LEU A 162 -16.87 9.96 2.47
CA LEU A 162 -17.60 11.05 1.87
C LEU A 162 -16.62 12.11 1.36
N ALA A 163 -16.92 12.61 0.20
CA ALA A 163 -16.08 13.57 -0.49
C ALA A 163 -15.95 14.89 0.30
#